data_8bfe5079b8d677a83183a426a0b07b1a
#
_entry.id   8bfe5079b8d677a83183a426a0b07b1a
#
_cell.length_a   1.000
_cell.length_b   1.000
_cell.length_c   1.000
_cell.angle_alpha   90.00
_cell.angle_beta   90.00
_cell.angle_gamma   90.00
#
_symmetry.space_group_name_H-M   'P 1'
#
loop_
_entity.id
_entity.type
_entity.pdbx_description
1 polymer ?
#
loop_
_entity_poly.entity_id
_entity_poly.type
_entity_poly.pdbx_seq_one_letter_code
_entity_poly.pdbx_strand_id
1 'polypeptide(L)'
;IYLGTVSRVEPSLQAAFINFGRVKHGFLAFNDIQSDYYQIPTEDKDKLQEAEEKIREDLKNKNSEELNNETSPNNEITNSENKDLKKNDENTEIEKDEINIDLEKEKKDINLREKLKNSYGLKRYKIQEVIKPGQVILIQVIKEERGNKGAALTTFISLAGKYIVLMPNTAKGGGISRKIFNSGDRTKIRSILSEIEIPKSMGVIVRTAGSNKTKNEIEKDFQNTLKTWDQIKIKALDSNAPSLIYEEGDIIKRALRDIYDNDTSNIYVDGSEGYQKAKSFIKELIPKSAKFLQKHKGKIPLFHEVGIEKELNNL
;
A
#
# COMPACT_ATOMS: atom_id res chain seq x y z
N ILE A 1 -4.23 -5.21 -11.10
CA ILE A 1 -3.31 -4.45 -11.94
C ILE A 1 -3.64 -4.78 -13.40
N TYR A 2 -3.75 -3.75 -14.21
CA TYR A 2 -4.11 -3.86 -15.62
C TYR A 2 -3.10 -3.12 -16.49
N LEU A 3 -2.93 -3.57 -17.69
CA LEU A 3 -2.35 -2.80 -18.77
C LEU A 3 -3.50 -2.08 -19.49
N GLY A 4 -3.51 -0.77 -19.49
CA GLY A 4 -4.58 0.04 -20.06
C GLY A 4 -4.07 1.01 -21.10
N THR A 5 -4.98 1.54 -21.91
CA THR A 5 -4.69 2.54 -22.95
C THR A 5 -5.39 3.84 -22.60
N VAL A 6 -4.69 4.96 -22.69
CA VAL A 6 -5.28 6.29 -22.52
C VAL A 6 -6.30 6.52 -23.65
N SER A 7 -7.56 6.61 -23.30
CA SER A 7 -8.65 6.84 -24.25
C SER A 7 -8.78 8.32 -24.60
N ARG A 8 -8.81 9.17 -23.57
CA ARG A 8 -8.87 10.63 -23.72
C ARG A 8 -8.24 11.32 -22.52
N VAL A 9 -7.77 12.53 -22.73
CA VAL A 9 -7.28 13.44 -21.68
C VAL A 9 -8.27 14.57 -21.49
N GLU A 10 -8.62 14.87 -20.26
CA GLU A 10 -9.55 15.96 -19.90
C GLU A 10 -8.80 17.05 -19.15
N PRO A 11 -8.41 18.13 -19.84
CA PRO A 11 -7.61 19.21 -19.23
C PRO A 11 -8.33 19.95 -18.10
N SER A 12 -9.65 20.08 -18.18
CA SER A 12 -10.46 20.77 -17.17
C SER A 12 -10.43 20.06 -15.82
N LEU A 13 -10.34 18.74 -15.83
CA LEU A 13 -10.27 17.88 -14.63
C LEU A 13 -8.83 17.52 -14.24
N GLN A 14 -7.83 17.90 -15.05
CA GLN A 14 -6.45 17.42 -14.92
C GLN A 14 -6.42 15.89 -14.71
N ALA A 15 -7.11 15.16 -15.59
CA ALA A 15 -7.28 13.72 -15.52
C ALA A 15 -7.27 13.06 -16.91
N ALA A 16 -6.97 11.76 -16.93
CA ALA A 16 -7.09 10.91 -18.11
C ALA A 16 -8.14 9.82 -17.88
N PHE A 17 -8.83 9.45 -18.94
CA PHE A 17 -9.73 8.29 -18.95
C PHE A 17 -9.04 7.12 -19.64
N ILE A 18 -9.02 5.98 -18.95
CA ILE A 18 -8.25 4.81 -19.35
C ILE A 18 -9.19 3.68 -19.75
N ASN A 19 -9.00 3.14 -20.93
CA ASN A 19 -9.58 1.86 -21.32
C ASN A 19 -8.70 0.74 -20.77
N PHE A 20 -9.23 -0.05 -19.82
CA PHE A 20 -8.54 -1.16 -19.19
C PHE A 20 -9.30 -2.49 -19.35
N GLY A 21 -10.19 -2.56 -20.33
CA GLY A 21 -10.94 -3.78 -20.66
C GLY A 21 -12.28 -3.93 -19.92
N ARG A 22 -12.72 -2.89 -19.20
CA ARG A 22 -14.04 -2.81 -18.58
C ARG A 22 -14.97 -1.96 -19.42
N VAL A 23 -16.30 -2.11 -19.21
CA VAL A 23 -17.33 -1.34 -19.94
C VAL A 23 -17.15 0.16 -19.74
N LYS A 24 -16.83 0.57 -18.54
CA LYS A 24 -16.56 1.98 -18.20
C LYS A 24 -15.08 2.26 -18.14
N HIS A 25 -14.65 3.35 -18.73
CA HIS A 25 -13.27 3.82 -18.62
C HIS A 25 -12.96 4.22 -17.19
N GLY A 26 -11.76 3.89 -16.73
CA GLY A 26 -11.28 4.30 -15.41
C GLY A 26 -10.81 5.75 -15.40
N PHE A 27 -10.92 6.39 -14.26
CA PHE A 27 -10.48 7.75 -13.99
C PHE A 27 -9.07 7.74 -13.38
N LEU A 28 -8.13 8.43 -14.00
CA LEU A 28 -6.75 8.56 -13.57
C LEU A 28 -6.43 10.05 -13.39
N ALA A 29 -6.29 10.50 -12.15
CA ALA A 29 -5.92 11.89 -11.85
C ALA A 29 -4.43 12.15 -12.16
N PHE A 30 -4.08 13.37 -12.53
CA PHE A 30 -2.71 13.74 -12.86
C PHE A 30 -1.71 13.44 -11.72
N ASN A 31 -2.12 13.66 -10.48
CA ASN A 31 -1.28 13.36 -9.31
C ASN A 31 -1.04 11.85 -9.08
N ASP A 32 -1.85 11.01 -9.68
CA ASP A 32 -1.74 9.54 -9.63
C ASP A 32 -0.94 8.97 -10.81
N ILE A 33 -0.35 9.84 -11.66
CA ILE A 33 0.50 9.44 -12.78
C ILE A 33 1.95 9.63 -12.39
N GLN A 34 2.73 8.56 -12.50
CA GLN A 34 4.17 8.58 -12.28
C GLN A 34 4.88 9.33 -13.43
N SER A 35 5.93 10.05 -13.08
CA SER A 35 6.74 10.86 -14.01
C SER A 35 7.36 10.07 -15.16
N ASP A 36 7.62 8.76 -14.97
CA ASP A 36 8.17 7.89 -16.00
C ASP A 36 7.29 7.78 -17.25
N TYR A 37 5.98 7.96 -17.08
CA TYR A 37 5.01 7.97 -18.19
C TYR A 37 4.93 9.30 -18.94
N TYR A 38 5.60 10.34 -18.44
CA TYR A 38 5.55 11.66 -19.08
C TYR A 38 6.31 11.67 -20.39
N GLN A 39 5.65 12.14 -21.44
CA GLN A 39 6.24 12.37 -22.77
C GLN A 39 6.81 13.79 -22.83
N ILE A 40 7.93 14.02 -22.18
CA ILE A 40 8.65 15.30 -22.12
C ILE A 40 10.05 15.13 -22.72
N PRO A 41 10.71 16.23 -23.11
CA PRO A 41 12.11 16.21 -23.55
C PRO A 41 13.02 15.53 -22.51
N THR A 42 14.04 14.81 -22.98
CA THR A 42 15.00 14.09 -22.13
C THR A 42 15.66 14.97 -21.08
N GLU A 43 16.07 16.18 -21.47
CA GLU A 43 16.68 17.14 -20.54
C GLU A 43 15.77 17.53 -19.36
N ASP A 44 14.47 17.67 -19.61
CA ASP A 44 13.50 17.98 -18.56
C ASP A 44 13.19 16.73 -17.71
N LYS A 45 13.25 15.54 -18.32
CA LYS A 45 13.08 14.27 -17.62
C LYS A 45 14.20 14.01 -16.64
N ASP A 46 15.45 14.24 -17.05
CA ASP A 46 16.64 14.11 -16.21
C ASP A 46 16.60 15.08 -15.02
N LYS A 47 16.24 16.35 -15.26
CA LYS A 47 16.04 17.34 -14.18
C LYS A 47 14.93 16.93 -13.19
N LEU A 48 13.87 16.31 -13.70
CA LEU A 48 12.74 15.87 -12.90
C LEU A 48 13.16 14.68 -12.02
N GLN A 49 13.93 13.74 -12.55
CA GLN A 49 14.49 12.62 -11.79
C GLN A 49 15.46 13.08 -10.72
N GLU A 50 16.41 13.98 -11.05
CA GLU A 50 17.33 14.56 -10.07
C GLU A 50 16.60 15.28 -8.94
N ALA A 51 15.55 16.02 -9.26
CA ALA A 51 14.76 16.71 -8.25
C ALA A 51 13.95 15.75 -7.37
N GLU A 52 13.41 14.68 -7.94
CA GLU A 52 12.75 13.62 -7.17
C GLU A 52 13.73 12.89 -6.26
N GLU A 53 14.97 12.64 -6.69
CA GLU A 53 16.02 12.07 -5.84
C GLU A 53 16.40 13.00 -4.68
N LYS A 54 16.59 14.30 -4.93
CA LYS A 54 16.87 15.29 -3.88
C LYS A 54 15.73 15.40 -2.87
N ILE A 55 14.48 15.47 -3.33
CA ILE A 55 13.30 15.47 -2.45
C ILE A 55 13.27 14.21 -1.59
N ARG A 56 13.67 13.07 -2.14
CA ARG A 56 13.75 11.81 -1.42
C ARG A 56 14.82 11.81 -0.34
N GLU A 57 15.99 12.36 -0.62
CA GLU A 57 17.08 12.52 0.35
C GLU A 57 16.69 13.48 1.47
N ASP A 58 16.08 14.62 1.14
CA ASP A 58 15.58 15.59 2.12
C ASP A 58 14.50 14.99 3.04
N LEU A 59 13.59 14.17 2.49
CA LEU A 59 12.58 13.48 3.29
C LEU A 59 13.19 12.40 4.19
N LYS A 60 14.26 11.72 3.76
CA LYS A 60 14.98 10.76 4.61
C LYS A 60 15.70 11.47 5.76
N ASN A 61 16.36 12.60 5.48
CA ASN A 61 17.10 13.36 6.47
C ASN A 61 16.16 13.96 7.53
N LYS A 62 15.03 14.53 7.12
CA LYS A 62 14.02 15.05 8.06
C LYS A 62 13.41 13.97 8.96
N ASN A 63 13.12 12.80 8.40
CA ASN A 63 12.66 11.66 9.20
C ASN A 63 13.71 11.18 10.22
N SER A 64 15.01 11.38 9.95
CA SER A 64 16.09 11.05 10.89
C SER A 64 16.30 12.16 11.95
N GLU A 65 16.06 13.42 11.63
CA GLU A 65 16.18 14.56 12.54
C GLU A 65 15.02 14.65 13.55
N GLU A 66 13.77 14.38 13.11
CA GLU A 66 12.62 14.28 14.01
C GLU A 66 12.80 13.20 15.08
N LEU A 67 13.56 12.15 14.75
CA LEU A 67 13.89 11.06 15.64
C LEU A 67 14.92 11.37 16.70
N ASN A 68 15.90 12.21 16.38
CA ASN A 68 16.91 12.65 17.35
C ASN A 68 16.33 13.63 18.37
N ASN A 69 15.25 14.33 18.01
CA ASN A 69 14.55 15.27 18.91
C ASN A 69 13.57 14.57 19.87
N GLU A 70 13.04 13.38 19.52
CA GLU A 70 12.18 12.59 20.42
C GLU A 70 12.96 11.78 21.47
N THR A 71 14.27 11.66 21.33
CA THR A 71 15.15 10.91 22.27
C THR A 71 15.86 11.76 23.32
N SER A 72 15.62 13.07 23.37
CA SER A 72 16.19 13.92 24.42
C SER A 72 15.25 13.98 25.63
N PRO A 73 15.65 13.45 26.80
CA PRO A 73 14.86 13.54 28.04
C PRO A 73 15.12 14.87 28.70
N ASN A 74 14.42 15.93 28.35
CA ASN A 74 14.29 17.13 29.13
C ASN A 74 12.99 17.82 28.85
N ASN A 75 11.98 17.52 29.63
CA ASN A 75 10.93 18.47 29.93
C ASN A 75 10.58 18.42 31.41
N GLU A 76 10.97 19.48 32.05
CA GLU A 76 10.66 19.81 33.43
C GLU A 76 9.15 19.81 33.66
N ILE A 77 8.79 19.04 34.68
CA ILE A 77 7.45 18.99 35.27
C ILE A 77 7.19 20.30 35.97
N THR A 78 6.33 21.16 35.48
CA THR A 78 5.68 22.19 36.32
C THR A 78 4.34 21.65 36.77
N ASN A 79 4.28 21.29 38.01
CA ASN A 79 3.09 20.99 38.79
C ASN A 79 2.17 22.21 38.84
N SER A 80 0.90 22.02 38.53
CA SER A 80 -0.17 22.74 39.23
C SER A 80 -1.39 21.81 39.38
N GLU A 81 -1.67 21.60 40.66
CA GLU A 81 -2.80 20.85 41.21
C GLU A 81 -4.14 21.52 40.86
N ASN A 82 -5.17 20.79 40.51
CA ASN A 82 -6.37 20.61 41.32
C ASN A 82 -7.60 20.12 40.52
N LYS A 83 -8.12 19.02 41.07
CA LYS A 83 -9.55 18.71 41.34
C LYS A 83 -10.54 18.22 40.27
N ASP A 84 -10.85 16.95 40.52
CA ASP A 84 -12.19 16.32 40.68
C ASP A 84 -13.15 16.08 39.52
N LEU A 85 -13.30 14.78 39.25
CA LEU A 85 -14.55 14.05 38.93
C LEU A 85 -15.35 14.41 37.67
N LYS A 86 -15.17 13.57 36.62
CA LYS A 86 -16.31 12.81 36.05
C LYS A 86 -15.79 11.78 35.03
N LYS A 87 -16.03 10.53 35.32
CA LYS A 87 -15.94 9.38 34.38
C LYS A 87 -17.14 9.46 33.43
N ASN A 88 -16.85 9.23 32.17
CA ASN A 88 -17.58 8.62 31.05
C ASN A 88 -17.56 9.53 29.82
N ASP A 89 -17.09 8.97 28.71
CA ASP A 89 -17.11 9.43 27.30
C ASP A 89 -15.75 9.79 26.65
N GLU A 90 -14.62 9.32 27.18
CA GLU A 90 -13.30 9.65 26.62
C GLU A 90 -12.89 8.89 25.34
N ASN A 91 -13.56 7.80 24.97
CA ASN A 91 -13.10 6.99 23.81
C ASN A 91 -13.50 7.54 22.43
N THR A 92 -14.51 8.44 22.36
CA THR A 92 -15.00 8.98 21.07
C THR A 92 -14.33 10.30 20.67
N GLU A 93 -13.76 11.04 21.62
CA GLU A 93 -13.04 12.29 21.34
C GLU A 93 -11.58 12.02 20.94
N ILE A 94 -10.93 11.03 21.55
CA ILE A 94 -9.55 10.65 21.23
C ILE A 94 -9.42 10.16 19.77
N GLU A 95 -10.38 9.38 19.25
CA GLU A 95 -10.36 8.95 17.85
C GLU A 95 -10.56 10.11 16.85
N LYS A 96 -11.34 11.14 17.22
CA LYS A 96 -11.56 12.31 16.35
C LYS A 96 -10.35 13.25 16.32
N ASP A 97 -9.65 13.39 17.43
CA ASP A 97 -8.45 14.22 17.51
C ASP A 97 -7.25 13.56 16.80
N GLU A 98 -7.11 12.23 16.90
CA GLU A 98 -6.08 11.49 16.16
C GLU A 98 -6.30 11.53 14.63
N ILE A 99 -7.55 11.42 14.16
CA ILE A 99 -7.90 11.54 12.75
C ILE A 99 -7.63 12.97 12.23
N ASN A 100 -7.87 14.00 13.03
CA ASN A 100 -7.58 15.37 12.64
C ASN A 100 -6.07 15.67 12.59
N ILE A 101 -5.28 15.12 13.52
CA ILE A 101 -3.82 15.26 13.54
C ILE A 101 -3.20 14.57 12.32
N ASP A 102 -3.71 13.40 11.93
CA ASP A 102 -3.23 12.67 10.74
C ASP A 102 -3.59 13.39 9.44
N LEU A 103 -4.77 13.99 9.33
CA LEU A 103 -5.19 14.79 8.19
C LEU A 103 -4.37 16.09 8.07
N GLU A 104 -4.00 16.72 9.19
CA GLU A 104 -3.13 17.89 9.19
C GLU A 104 -1.68 17.54 8.82
N LYS A 105 -1.17 16.40 9.27
CA LYS A 105 0.16 15.90 8.87
C LYS A 105 0.20 15.55 7.38
N GLU A 106 -0.82 14.89 6.84
CA GLU A 106 -0.92 14.64 5.40
C GLU A 106 -0.96 15.92 4.57
N LYS A 107 -1.72 16.93 5.02
CA LYS A 107 -1.74 18.25 4.38
C LYS A 107 -0.38 18.95 4.46
N LYS A 108 0.33 18.84 5.58
CA LYS A 108 1.69 19.39 5.75
C LYS A 108 2.70 18.68 4.83
N ASP A 109 2.62 17.36 4.70
CA ASP A 109 3.49 16.57 3.80
C ASP A 109 3.22 16.88 2.32
N ILE A 110 1.96 17.06 1.92
CA ILE A 110 1.58 17.48 0.57
C ILE A 110 2.10 18.89 0.29
N ASN A 111 1.88 19.84 1.20
CA ASN A 111 2.38 21.21 1.08
C ASN A 111 3.92 21.29 1.06
N LEU A 112 4.60 20.46 1.82
CA LEU A 112 6.06 20.39 1.83
C LEU A 112 6.60 19.89 0.48
N ARG A 113 5.96 18.85 -0.09
CA ARG A 113 6.32 18.32 -1.41
C ARG A 113 6.08 19.34 -2.53
N GLU A 114 4.97 20.07 -2.48
CA GLU A 114 4.70 21.13 -3.43
C GLU A 114 5.72 22.28 -3.30
N LYS A 115 6.07 22.65 -2.07
CA LYS A 115 7.12 23.66 -1.81
C LYS A 115 8.49 23.20 -2.31
N LEU A 116 8.86 21.94 -2.09
CA LEU A 116 10.12 21.38 -2.58
C LEU A 116 10.13 21.32 -4.11
N LYS A 117 9.06 20.83 -4.76
CA LYS A 117 8.94 20.86 -6.23
C LYS A 117 9.06 22.27 -6.79
N ASN A 118 8.47 23.27 -6.13
CA ASN A 118 8.57 24.67 -6.53
C ASN A 118 9.99 25.26 -6.32
N SER A 119 10.68 24.81 -5.27
CA SER A 119 12.05 25.25 -4.94
C SER A 119 13.08 24.79 -5.96
N TYR A 120 12.88 23.62 -6.58
CA TYR A 120 13.77 23.09 -7.60
C TYR A 120 13.51 23.61 -9.03
N GLY A 121 12.64 24.62 -9.19
CA GLY A 121 12.40 25.27 -10.48
C GLY A 121 11.78 24.36 -11.55
N LEU A 122 11.12 23.27 -11.13
CA LEU A 122 10.49 22.34 -12.04
C LEU A 122 9.33 23.00 -12.76
N LYS A 123 9.33 22.92 -14.09
CA LYS A 123 8.23 23.37 -14.91
C LYS A 123 6.95 22.63 -14.51
N ARG A 124 5.89 23.38 -14.21
CA ARG A 124 4.58 22.80 -13.92
C ARG A 124 3.92 22.37 -15.23
N TYR A 125 4.06 21.11 -15.57
CA TYR A 125 3.36 20.53 -16.70
C TYR A 125 1.88 20.34 -16.41
N LYS A 126 1.06 20.59 -17.43
CA LYS A 126 -0.35 20.20 -17.43
C LYS A 126 -0.49 18.79 -18.02
N ILE A 127 -1.53 18.07 -17.66
CA ILE A 127 -1.70 16.68 -18.10
C ILE A 127 -1.68 16.53 -19.62
N GLN A 128 -2.28 17.46 -20.36
CA GLN A 128 -2.31 17.43 -21.83
C GLN A 128 -0.94 17.64 -22.50
N GLU A 129 0.05 18.15 -21.75
CA GLU A 129 1.41 18.35 -22.25
C GLU A 129 2.24 17.07 -22.14
N VAL A 130 1.92 16.21 -21.16
CA VAL A 130 2.76 15.05 -20.80
C VAL A 130 2.13 13.71 -21.11
N ILE A 131 0.80 13.59 -21.23
CA ILE A 131 0.07 12.37 -21.51
C ILE A 131 -0.71 12.51 -22.81
N LYS A 132 -0.63 11.49 -23.66
CA LYS A 132 -1.32 11.50 -24.97
C LYS A 132 -2.31 10.35 -25.08
N PRO A 133 -3.44 10.55 -25.80
CA PRO A 133 -4.32 9.45 -26.17
C PRO A 133 -3.56 8.33 -26.92
N GLY A 134 -3.95 7.08 -26.72
CA GLY A 134 -3.27 5.92 -27.29
C GLY A 134 -2.06 5.41 -26.52
N GLN A 135 -1.57 6.15 -25.52
CA GLN A 135 -0.46 5.73 -24.68
C GLN A 135 -0.86 4.52 -23.81
N VAL A 136 0.00 3.51 -23.78
CA VAL A 136 -0.17 2.32 -22.93
C VAL A 136 0.47 2.57 -21.57
N ILE A 137 -0.26 2.27 -20.49
CA ILE A 137 0.19 2.47 -19.12
C ILE A 137 -0.21 1.30 -18.23
N LEU A 138 0.64 0.97 -17.27
CA LEU A 138 0.34 0.01 -16.21
C LEU A 138 -0.37 0.72 -15.07
N ILE A 139 -1.55 0.21 -14.69
CA ILE A 139 -2.43 0.84 -13.71
C ILE A 139 -2.89 -0.14 -12.64
N GLN A 140 -3.15 0.38 -11.46
CA GLN A 140 -3.79 -0.32 -10.36
C GLN A 140 -5.14 0.32 -10.04
N VAL A 141 -6.17 -0.51 -9.81
CA VAL A 141 -7.48 -0.04 -9.35
C VAL A 141 -7.42 0.25 -7.87
N ILE A 142 -7.71 1.49 -7.47
CA ILE A 142 -7.81 1.91 -6.06
C ILE A 142 -9.23 1.71 -5.54
N LYS A 143 -10.20 2.12 -6.35
CA LYS A 143 -11.63 2.01 -6.04
C LYS A 143 -12.35 1.49 -7.26
N GLU A 144 -13.24 0.54 -7.03
CA GLU A 144 -14.07 -0.02 -8.10
C GLU A 144 -15.14 0.96 -8.57
N GLU A 145 -15.78 0.62 -9.69
CA GLU A 145 -16.88 1.38 -10.26
C GLU A 145 -18.03 1.52 -9.24
N ARG A 146 -18.56 2.72 -9.14
CA ARG A 146 -19.72 2.98 -8.27
C ARG A 146 -20.76 3.81 -9.01
N GLY A 147 -21.95 3.23 -9.20
CA GLY A 147 -23.03 3.89 -9.95
C GLY A 147 -22.57 4.24 -11.36
N ASN A 148 -22.65 5.51 -11.74
CA ASN A 148 -22.23 6.00 -13.06
C ASN A 148 -20.75 6.38 -13.17
N LYS A 149 -19.98 6.29 -12.06
CA LYS A 149 -18.56 6.64 -12.04
C LYS A 149 -17.72 5.41 -12.37
N GLY A 150 -16.74 5.58 -13.25
CA GLY A 150 -15.71 4.57 -13.53
C GLY A 150 -14.79 4.35 -12.35
N ALA A 151 -14.00 3.27 -12.41
CA ALA A 151 -13.01 2.94 -11.38
C ALA A 151 -11.97 4.07 -11.21
N ALA A 152 -11.53 4.30 -9.97
CA ALA A 152 -10.40 5.17 -9.71
C ALA A 152 -9.10 4.39 -9.85
N LEU A 153 -8.17 4.92 -10.63
CA LEU A 153 -6.92 4.29 -11.02
C LEU A 153 -5.72 5.08 -10.51
N THR A 154 -4.59 4.39 -10.39
CA THR A 154 -3.27 4.97 -10.14
C THR A 154 -2.20 4.23 -10.92
N THR A 155 -1.11 4.89 -11.25
CA THR A 155 0.09 4.23 -11.78
C THR A 155 1.08 3.87 -10.68
N PHE A 156 0.88 4.33 -9.45
CA PHE A 156 1.68 3.93 -8.30
C PHE A 156 1.26 2.56 -7.81
N ILE A 157 2.03 1.55 -8.19
CA ILE A 157 1.74 0.16 -7.85
C ILE A 157 2.08 -0.11 -6.39
N SER A 158 1.18 -0.83 -5.71
CA SER A 158 1.40 -1.31 -4.35
C SER A 158 1.05 -2.79 -4.26
N LEU A 159 2.00 -3.60 -3.81
CA LEU A 159 1.85 -5.04 -3.65
C LEU A 159 1.89 -5.40 -2.17
N ALA A 160 0.81 -5.97 -1.67
CA ALA A 160 0.71 -6.36 -0.27
C ALA A 160 1.31 -7.74 -0.04
N GLY A 161 2.41 -7.79 0.70
CA GLY A 161 2.92 -8.99 1.36
C GLY A 161 2.19 -9.25 2.69
N LYS A 162 2.66 -10.25 3.44
CA LYS A 162 2.13 -10.57 4.76
C LYS A 162 2.54 -9.50 5.78
N TYR A 163 3.81 -9.16 5.83
CA TYR A 163 4.41 -8.25 6.81
C TYR A 163 4.76 -6.89 6.24
N ILE A 164 4.85 -6.79 4.93
CA ILE A 164 5.23 -5.57 4.22
C ILE A 164 4.21 -5.20 3.13
N VAL A 165 4.32 -3.96 2.65
CA VAL A 165 3.77 -3.52 1.36
C VAL A 165 4.94 -3.02 0.53
N LEU A 166 5.13 -3.58 -0.66
CA LEU A 166 6.12 -3.15 -1.62
C LEU A 166 5.51 -2.13 -2.58
N MET A 167 6.18 -1.00 -2.75
CA MET A 167 5.86 0.02 -3.74
C MET A 167 7.02 0.08 -4.76
N PRO A 168 6.96 -0.71 -5.84
CA PRO A 168 8.10 -0.92 -6.72
C PRO A 168 8.47 0.29 -7.57
N ASN A 169 7.54 1.19 -7.78
CA ASN A 169 7.71 2.38 -8.61
C ASN A 169 7.43 3.69 -7.87
N THR A 170 7.58 3.68 -6.56
CA THR A 170 7.38 4.87 -5.73
C THR A 170 8.68 5.20 -5.01
N ALA A 171 9.28 6.32 -5.36
CA ALA A 171 10.49 6.84 -4.73
C ALA A 171 10.30 7.35 -3.29
N LYS A 172 9.15 7.15 -2.70
CA LYS A 172 8.88 7.44 -1.28
C LYS A 172 9.61 6.40 -0.46
N GLY A 173 10.73 6.73 0.13
CA GLY A 173 11.51 5.83 0.98
C GLY A 173 10.63 4.95 1.88
N GLY A 174 11.18 3.84 2.35
CA GLY A 174 10.48 2.89 3.21
C GLY A 174 9.92 3.56 4.46
N GLY A 175 8.92 2.95 5.05
CA GLY A 175 8.24 3.47 6.23
C GLY A 175 7.75 2.35 7.16
N ILE A 176 7.19 2.78 8.26
CA ILE A 176 6.56 1.90 9.25
C ILE A 176 5.08 2.30 9.31
N SER A 177 4.20 1.31 9.35
CA SER A 177 2.76 1.57 9.50
C SER A 177 2.49 2.52 10.67
N ARG A 178 1.64 3.52 10.45
CA ARG A 178 1.23 4.48 11.49
C ARG A 178 0.50 3.79 12.65
N LYS A 179 -0.12 2.64 12.41
CA LYS A 179 -0.81 1.84 13.42
C LYS A 179 0.13 1.10 14.39
N ILE A 180 1.45 1.20 14.23
CA ILE A 180 2.43 0.68 15.19
C ILE A 180 2.83 1.84 16.12
N PHE A 181 2.20 1.92 17.29
CA PHE A 181 2.38 3.03 18.23
C PHE A 181 3.60 2.86 19.12
N ASN A 182 4.04 1.61 19.39
CA ASN A 182 5.17 1.34 20.28
C ASN A 182 6.49 1.84 19.67
N SER A 183 7.13 2.79 20.35
CA SER A 183 8.41 3.38 19.91
C SER A 183 9.54 2.35 19.86
N GLY A 184 9.60 1.40 20.78
CA GLY A 184 10.57 0.32 20.79
C GLY A 184 10.46 -0.60 19.58
N ASP A 185 9.25 -0.95 19.17
CA ASP A 185 9.00 -1.75 17.97
C ASP A 185 9.36 -0.97 16.72
N ARG A 186 9.06 0.32 16.65
CA ARG A 186 9.44 1.20 15.54
C ARG A 186 10.95 1.28 15.38
N THR A 187 11.69 1.39 16.46
CA THR A 187 13.17 1.41 16.44
C THR A 187 13.75 0.09 15.94
N LYS A 188 13.23 -1.05 16.41
CA LYS A 188 13.62 -2.38 15.95
C LYS A 188 13.34 -2.57 14.45
N ILE A 189 12.14 -2.18 13.99
CA ILE A 189 11.78 -2.29 12.56
C ILE A 189 12.69 -1.43 11.70
N ARG A 190 13.08 -0.23 12.17
CA ARG A 190 14.02 0.62 11.44
C ARG A 190 15.39 -0.03 11.29
N SER A 191 15.94 -0.60 12.37
CA SER A 191 17.20 -1.32 12.26
C SER A 191 17.10 -2.46 11.26
N ILE A 192 16.01 -3.23 11.27
CA ILE A 192 15.78 -4.30 10.30
C ILE A 192 15.72 -3.74 8.85
N LEU A 193 14.98 -2.66 8.63
CA LEU A 193 14.87 -2.06 7.28
C LEU A 193 16.20 -1.48 6.79
N SER A 194 17.04 -0.95 7.67
CA SER A 194 18.37 -0.44 7.29
C SER A 194 19.35 -1.53 6.88
N GLU A 195 19.14 -2.77 7.35
CA GLU A 195 19.96 -3.93 7.03
C GLU A 195 19.49 -4.69 5.77
N ILE A 196 18.27 -4.42 5.29
CA ILE A 196 17.72 -5.02 4.07
C ILE A 196 18.09 -4.13 2.87
N GLU A 197 18.71 -4.73 1.86
CA GLU A 197 19.02 -4.03 0.61
C GLU A 197 17.76 -3.77 -0.22
N ILE A 198 17.18 -2.58 -0.04
CA ILE A 198 16.03 -2.14 -0.81
C ILE A 198 16.51 -1.24 -1.95
N PRO A 199 16.19 -1.55 -3.23
CA PRO A 199 16.55 -0.70 -4.36
C PRO A 199 16.05 0.75 -4.17
N LYS A 200 16.87 1.72 -4.57
CA LYS A 200 16.55 3.15 -4.38
C LYS A 200 15.23 3.59 -5.03
N SER A 201 14.83 2.94 -6.11
CA SER A 201 13.57 3.21 -6.82
C SER A 201 12.32 2.66 -6.13
N MET A 202 12.48 1.81 -5.10
CA MET A 202 11.39 1.12 -4.43
C MET A 202 11.16 1.66 -3.02
N GLY A 203 9.89 1.63 -2.58
CA GLY A 203 9.49 1.90 -1.21
C GLY A 203 8.95 0.62 -0.56
N VAL A 204 9.22 0.45 0.74
CA VAL A 204 8.70 -0.66 1.54
C VAL A 204 8.07 -0.10 2.81
N ILE A 205 6.84 -0.50 3.11
CA ILE A 205 6.16 -0.14 4.36
C ILE A 205 5.94 -1.41 5.17
N VAL A 206 6.44 -1.44 6.41
CA VAL A 206 6.15 -2.56 7.33
C VAL A 206 4.75 -2.40 7.91
N ARG A 207 3.94 -3.47 7.79
CA ARG A 207 2.56 -3.55 8.29
C ARG A 207 2.55 -3.85 9.79
N THR A 208 1.39 -3.68 10.43
CA THR A 208 1.18 -4.04 11.85
C THR A 208 1.50 -5.51 12.14
N ALA A 209 1.18 -6.41 11.22
CA ALA A 209 1.52 -7.84 11.32
C ALA A 209 3.03 -8.13 11.35
N GLY A 210 3.87 -7.16 10.96
CA GLY A 210 5.34 -7.25 10.97
C GLY A 210 6.00 -6.70 12.22
N SER A 211 5.27 -6.11 13.20
CA SER A 211 5.86 -5.42 14.36
C SER A 211 6.75 -6.34 15.22
N ASN A 212 6.35 -7.59 15.41
CA ASN A 212 7.06 -8.56 16.25
C ASN A 212 7.77 -9.65 15.45
N LYS A 213 8.13 -9.36 14.18
CA LYS A 213 8.76 -10.33 13.30
C LYS A 213 10.27 -10.17 13.23
N THR A 214 10.95 -11.29 12.93
CA THR A 214 12.40 -11.31 12.75
C THR A 214 12.80 -10.72 11.41
N LYS A 215 14.05 -10.28 11.28
CA LYS A 215 14.64 -9.83 10.02
C LYS A 215 14.41 -10.83 8.89
N ASN A 216 14.70 -12.11 9.14
CA ASN A 216 14.56 -13.16 8.13
C ASN A 216 13.13 -13.35 7.63
N GLU A 217 12.12 -13.16 8.49
CA GLU A 217 10.71 -13.23 8.08
C GLU A 217 10.31 -12.05 7.19
N ILE A 218 10.74 -10.84 7.56
CA ILE A 218 10.47 -9.62 6.79
C ILE A 218 11.20 -9.66 5.44
N GLU A 219 12.47 -10.06 5.43
CA GLU A 219 13.28 -10.19 4.22
C GLU A 219 12.71 -11.26 3.27
N LYS A 220 12.27 -12.39 3.78
CA LYS A 220 11.62 -13.43 2.97
C LYS A 220 10.32 -12.93 2.33
N ASP A 221 9.51 -12.18 3.08
CA ASP A 221 8.27 -11.59 2.55
C ASP A 221 8.58 -10.54 1.47
N PHE A 222 9.62 -9.74 1.68
CA PHE A 222 10.14 -8.80 0.68
C PHE A 222 10.56 -9.52 -0.61
N GLN A 223 11.36 -10.58 -0.51
CA GLN A 223 11.80 -11.36 -1.67
C GLN A 223 10.64 -12.02 -2.42
N ASN A 224 9.64 -12.52 -1.71
CA ASN A 224 8.45 -13.11 -2.33
C ASN A 224 7.63 -12.04 -3.09
N THR A 225 7.47 -10.86 -2.48
CA THR A 225 6.74 -9.77 -3.11
C THR A 225 7.50 -9.20 -4.32
N LEU A 226 8.84 -9.17 -4.25
CA LEU A 226 9.69 -8.76 -5.36
C LEU A 226 9.58 -9.72 -6.54
N LYS A 227 9.56 -11.04 -6.30
CA LYS A 227 9.30 -12.05 -7.34
C LYS A 227 7.94 -11.84 -8.01
N THR A 228 6.91 -11.53 -7.23
CA THR A 228 5.58 -11.20 -7.77
C THR A 228 5.64 -9.98 -8.68
N TRP A 229 6.40 -8.95 -8.29
CA TRP A 229 6.61 -7.77 -9.12
C TRP A 229 7.33 -8.11 -10.44
N ASP A 230 8.36 -8.96 -10.40
CA ASP A 230 9.06 -9.39 -11.61
C ASP A 230 8.15 -10.17 -12.56
N GLN A 231 7.28 -11.04 -12.04
CA GLN A 231 6.26 -11.74 -12.83
C GLN A 231 5.25 -10.76 -13.47
N ILE A 232 4.84 -9.72 -12.74
CA ILE A 232 3.96 -8.67 -13.27
C ILE A 232 4.64 -7.93 -14.43
N LYS A 233 5.91 -7.57 -14.29
CA LYS A 233 6.68 -6.90 -15.36
C LYS A 233 6.77 -7.75 -16.62
N ILE A 234 7.16 -9.02 -16.48
CA ILE A 234 7.27 -9.96 -17.60
C ILE A 234 5.92 -10.08 -18.32
N LYS A 235 4.85 -10.35 -17.55
CA LYS A 235 3.51 -10.49 -18.12
C LYS A 235 3.01 -9.21 -18.78
N ALA A 236 3.34 -8.04 -18.23
CA ALA A 236 2.97 -6.76 -18.82
C ALA A 236 3.67 -6.51 -20.16
N LEU A 237 4.94 -6.92 -20.30
CA LEU A 237 5.69 -6.81 -21.55
C LEU A 237 5.18 -7.75 -22.63
N ASP A 238 4.71 -8.94 -22.24
CA ASP A 238 4.20 -9.96 -23.18
C ASP A 238 2.72 -9.76 -23.55
N SER A 239 2.04 -8.81 -22.91
CA SER A 239 0.59 -8.60 -23.08
C SER A 239 0.26 -7.38 -23.93
N ASN A 240 -0.83 -7.46 -24.69
CA ASN A 240 -1.39 -6.31 -25.38
C ASN A 240 -2.46 -5.60 -24.53
N ALA A 241 -2.46 -4.27 -24.55
CA ALA A 241 -3.48 -3.48 -23.87
C ALA A 241 -4.80 -3.44 -24.67
N PRO A 242 -5.96 -3.52 -24.01
CA PRO A 242 -6.18 -3.65 -22.58
C PRO A 242 -6.12 -5.11 -22.10
N SER A 243 -5.45 -5.38 -20.97
CA SER A 243 -5.39 -6.73 -20.40
C SER A 243 -5.24 -6.73 -18.86
N LEU A 244 -5.77 -7.77 -18.21
CA LEU A 244 -5.56 -8.04 -16.79
C LEU A 244 -4.19 -8.70 -16.57
N ILE A 245 -3.29 -8.00 -15.90
CA ILE A 245 -1.94 -8.49 -15.64
C ILE A 245 -1.87 -9.26 -14.32
N TYR A 246 -2.40 -8.68 -13.25
CA TYR A 246 -2.37 -9.27 -11.93
C TYR A 246 -3.64 -8.99 -11.15
N GLU A 247 -4.17 -9.99 -10.49
CA GLU A 247 -5.33 -9.90 -9.62
C GLU A 247 -4.99 -10.46 -8.24
N GLU A 248 -5.25 -9.67 -7.21
CA GLU A 248 -5.11 -10.07 -5.81
C GLU A 248 -6.42 -10.65 -5.23
N GLY A 249 -7.36 -11.00 -6.11
CA GLY A 249 -8.76 -11.20 -5.79
C GLY A 249 -9.15 -12.51 -5.09
N ASP A 250 -8.21 -13.44 -4.83
CA ASP A 250 -8.55 -14.68 -4.14
C ASP A 250 -8.73 -14.43 -2.64
N ILE A 251 -10.00 -14.54 -2.17
CA ILE A 251 -10.36 -14.34 -0.76
C ILE A 251 -9.59 -15.28 0.16
N ILE A 252 -9.28 -16.50 -0.29
CA ILE A 252 -8.50 -17.48 0.48
C ILE A 252 -7.09 -16.96 0.70
N LYS A 253 -6.45 -16.45 -0.35
CA LYS A 253 -5.12 -15.82 -0.25
C LYS A 253 -5.12 -14.64 0.71
N ARG A 254 -6.12 -13.76 0.60
CA ARG A 254 -6.25 -12.59 1.47
C ARG A 254 -6.47 -12.99 2.92
N ALA A 255 -7.36 -13.95 3.20
CA ALA A 255 -7.61 -14.44 4.54
C ALA A 255 -6.34 -15.08 5.16
N LEU A 256 -5.64 -15.93 4.42
CA LEU A 256 -4.41 -16.56 4.88
C LEU A 256 -3.26 -15.54 5.09
N ARG A 257 -3.20 -14.50 4.29
CA ARG A 257 -2.20 -13.45 4.44
C ARG A 257 -2.48 -12.55 5.63
N ASP A 258 -3.73 -12.09 5.79
CA ASP A 258 -4.07 -11.01 6.71
C ASP A 258 -4.59 -11.49 8.07
N ILE A 259 -5.27 -12.63 8.11
CA ILE A 259 -5.93 -13.14 9.33
C ILE A 259 -5.10 -14.22 10.02
N TYR A 260 -4.41 -15.09 9.24
CA TYR A 260 -3.64 -16.19 9.82
C TYR A 260 -2.48 -15.69 10.70
N ASP A 261 -2.41 -16.18 11.93
CA ASP A 261 -1.33 -15.94 12.89
C ASP A 261 -0.78 -17.24 13.49
N ASN A 262 0.15 -17.13 14.45
CA ASN A 262 0.77 -18.28 15.11
C ASN A 262 -0.17 -18.98 16.11
N ASP A 263 -1.24 -18.31 16.55
CA ASP A 263 -2.21 -18.81 17.51
C ASP A 263 -3.34 -19.59 16.82
N THR A 264 -3.37 -19.56 15.48
CA THR A 264 -4.33 -20.30 14.67
C THR A 264 -4.06 -21.80 14.76
N SER A 265 -4.97 -22.55 15.36
CA SER A 265 -4.85 -24.01 15.56
C SER A 265 -5.25 -24.83 14.34
N ASN A 266 -6.29 -24.41 13.61
CA ASN A 266 -6.83 -25.12 12.44
C ASN A 266 -7.33 -24.14 11.37
N ILE A 267 -7.23 -24.57 10.12
CA ILE A 267 -7.73 -23.86 8.94
C ILE A 267 -8.61 -24.83 8.16
N TYR A 268 -9.92 -24.61 8.20
CA TYR A 268 -10.87 -25.42 7.44
C TYR A 268 -11.24 -24.73 6.13
N VAL A 269 -11.17 -25.48 5.05
CA VAL A 269 -11.55 -24.97 3.72
C VAL A 269 -12.57 -25.89 3.09
N ASP A 270 -13.69 -25.32 2.65
CA ASP A 270 -14.73 -26.03 1.93
C ASP A 270 -14.42 -26.09 0.43
N GLY A 271 -14.83 -27.21 -0.19
CA GLY A 271 -14.58 -27.47 -1.59
C GLY A 271 -13.15 -27.95 -1.93
N SER A 272 -13.03 -28.75 -2.98
CA SER A 272 -11.75 -29.33 -3.41
C SER A 272 -10.83 -28.29 -4.04
N GLU A 273 -11.38 -27.39 -4.84
CA GLU A 273 -10.64 -26.35 -5.51
C GLU A 273 -10.09 -25.33 -4.52
N GLY A 274 -10.92 -24.85 -3.57
CA GLY A 274 -10.51 -23.94 -2.51
C GLY A 274 -9.39 -24.54 -1.64
N TYR A 275 -9.51 -25.83 -1.29
CA TYR A 275 -8.47 -26.54 -0.53
C TYR A 275 -7.14 -26.62 -1.29
N GLN A 276 -7.15 -26.91 -2.60
CA GLN A 276 -5.92 -26.95 -3.41
C GLN A 276 -5.26 -25.57 -3.52
N LYS A 277 -6.04 -24.52 -3.74
CA LYS A 277 -5.56 -23.12 -3.74
C LYS A 277 -4.95 -22.76 -2.39
N ALA A 278 -5.64 -23.02 -1.29
CA ALA A 278 -5.13 -22.79 0.06
C ALA A 278 -3.82 -23.54 0.33
N LYS A 279 -3.76 -24.81 -0.08
CA LYS A 279 -2.58 -25.66 0.11
C LYS A 279 -1.35 -25.15 -0.65
N SER A 280 -1.50 -24.73 -1.91
CA SER A 280 -0.41 -24.17 -2.69
C SER A 280 0.09 -22.87 -2.05
N PHE A 281 -0.83 -22.01 -1.63
CA PHE A 281 -0.51 -20.70 -1.06
C PHE A 281 0.16 -20.79 0.32
N ILE A 282 -0.31 -21.68 1.20
CA ILE A 282 0.33 -21.92 2.50
C ILE A 282 1.75 -22.47 2.34
N LYS A 283 1.98 -23.37 1.38
CA LYS A 283 3.33 -23.88 1.09
C LYS A 283 4.29 -22.79 0.66
N GLU A 284 3.81 -21.79 -0.06
CA GLU A 284 4.61 -20.65 -0.53
C GLU A 284 4.90 -19.67 0.60
N LEU A 285 3.88 -19.23 1.35
CA LEU A 285 4.00 -18.20 2.38
C LEU A 285 4.50 -18.77 3.73
N ILE A 286 3.90 -19.87 4.20
CA ILE A 286 4.08 -20.36 5.56
C ILE A 286 4.15 -21.89 5.56
N PRO A 287 5.22 -22.52 5.04
CA PRO A 287 5.29 -23.98 4.88
C PRO A 287 5.09 -24.75 6.17
N LYS A 288 5.52 -24.19 7.31
CA LYS A 288 5.36 -24.81 8.64
C LYS A 288 3.89 -24.99 9.07
N SER A 289 2.99 -24.20 8.51
CA SER A 289 1.56 -24.18 8.86
C SER A 289 0.71 -25.08 7.96
N ALA A 290 1.29 -25.71 6.97
CA ALA A 290 0.58 -26.62 6.06
C ALA A 290 -0.11 -27.80 6.78
N LYS A 291 0.39 -28.18 7.96
CA LYS A 291 -0.20 -29.24 8.81
C LYS A 291 -1.54 -28.86 9.43
N PHE A 292 -1.83 -27.58 9.59
CA PHE A 292 -3.09 -27.09 10.17
C PHE A 292 -4.21 -26.97 9.14
N LEU A 293 -3.89 -27.09 7.84
CA LEU A 293 -4.86 -27.00 6.77
C LEU A 293 -5.65 -28.30 6.63
N GLN A 294 -6.95 -28.22 6.77
CA GLN A 294 -7.88 -29.35 6.66
C GLN A 294 -8.97 -29.06 5.63
N LYS A 295 -9.30 -30.07 4.82
CA LYS A 295 -10.46 -30.01 3.95
C LYS A 295 -11.71 -30.33 4.74
N HIS A 296 -12.72 -29.46 4.65
CA HIS A 296 -14.04 -29.78 5.18
C HIS A 296 -14.64 -30.98 4.47
N LYS A 297 -15.12 -31.95 5.24
CA LYS A 297 -15.68 -33.23 4.76
C LYS A 297 -17.17 -33.39 5.09
N GLY A 298 -17.78 -32.36 5.71
CA GLY A 298 -19.19 -32.38 6.07
C GLY A 298 -20.10 -32.43 4.82
N LYS A 299 -21.33 -32.89 5.00
CA LYS A 299 -22.39 -32.84 3.96
C LYS A 299 -23.05 -31.46 3.90
N ILE A 300 -22.93 -30.67 4.96
CA ILE A 300 -23.47 -29.33 5.12
C ILE A 300 -22.35 -28.36 4.86
N PRO A 301 -22.60 -27.21 4.19
CA PRO A 301 -21.59 -26.18 3.98
C PRO A 301 -20.93 -25.73 5.29
N LEU A 302 -19.62 -25.50 5.28
CA LEU A 302 -18.82 -25.20 6.48
C LEU A 302 -19.41 -24.07 7.33
N PHE A 303 -19.79 -22.95 6.73
CA PHE A 303 -20.32 -21.78 7.45
C PHE A 303 -21.68 -22.05 8.09
N HIS A 304 -22.48 -22.91 7.46
CA HIS A 304 -23.75 -23.35 8.03
C HIS A 304 -23.54 -24.28 9.23
N GLU A 305 -22.59 -25.24 9.13
CA GLU A 305 -22.26 -26.17 10.21
C GLU A 305 -21.72 -25.46 11.46
N VAL A 306 -20.89 -24.42 11.25
CA VAL A 306 -20.28 -23.64 12.35
C VAL A 306 -21.21 -22.51 12.84
N GLY A 307 -22.36 -22.29 12.18
CA GLY A 307 -23.34 -21.27 12.58
C GLY A 307 -23.02 -19.84 12.17
N ILE A 308 -21.95 -19.62 11.39
CA ILE A 308 -21.52 -18.27 10.93
C ILE A 308 -22.60 -17.58 10.10
N GLU A 309 -23.36 -18.32 9.29
CA GLU A 309 -24.44 -17.75 8.49
C GLU A 309 -25.53 -17.09 9.33
N LYS A 310 -25.84 -17.66 10.53
CA LYS A 310 -26.79 -17.07 11.44
C LYS A 310 -26.29 -15.74 12.02
N GLU A 311 -25.02 -15.67 12.35
CA GLU A 311 -24.40 -14.45 12.87
C GLU A 311 -24.33 -13.35 11.80
N LEU A 312 -23.98 -13.70 10.56
CA LEU A 312 -23.96 -12.76 9.42
C LEU A 312 -25.35 -12.19 9.10
N ASN A 313 -26.42 -12.98 9.28
CA ASN A 313 -27.79 -12.49 9.05
C ASN A 313 -28.30 -11.59 10.19
N ASN A 314 -27.65 -11.61 11.34
CA ASN A 314 -27.99 -10.77 12.50
C ASN A 314 -27.22 -9.44 12.54
N LEU A 315 -26.24 -9.24 11.64
CA LEU A 315 -25.47 -8.00 11.45
C LEU A 315 -26.17 -7.06 10.46
#